data_df4d515745a036b18219efe5bfeadefe
#
_entry.id   df4d515745a036b18219efe5bfeadefe
#
_cell.length_a   1.000
_cell.length_b   1.000
_cell.length_c   1.000
_cell.angle_alpha   90.00
_cell.angle_beta   90.00
_cell.angle_gamma   90.00
#
_symmetry.space_group_name_H-M   'P 1'
#
loop_
_entity.id
_entity.type
_entity.pdbx_description
1 polymer ?
#
loop_
_entity_poly.entity_id
_entity_poly.type
_entity_poly.pdbx_seq_one_letter_code
_entity_poly.pdbx_strand_id
1 'polypeptide(L)'
;MVVILICAAIIFSACTKDGDTIYTPDPADRASTAPLVTVVYDPNALGDRGYNDLIYQGVEKAAHQYGLRTMQLSPASVNEGLTYLRMMLETMAAPEDTTRRLLIVAAASYDDYLRQNNSRLDANPHADLLYLETDTPLAGKGSTFFMLYYGAMYEAGAITPVEATDVLLVGANPLVKPVTDAIQAYTEGFLTSPINTSGRPEKKLVTTWLSREVSGGFSIADTTAIRLLTNQEWNADRHLLVPVCGGSATNFRRLIEMFDIYDFVGIDCEAVSAHCNFSVVKRIDRAVEHCIEQWLSSSGMPKHQTFGLADDYTGVVIHPYSNDSKSRFENLLSDELRQRIHQEAIRKEELKTKDKE
;
A
#
# COMPACT_ATOMS: atom_id res chain seq x y z
N MET A 1 45.00 -42.41 -8.79
CA MET A 1 44.43 -41.36 -7.92
C MET A 1 43.70 -40.39 -8.82
N VAL A 2 42.39 -40.59 -8.97
CA VAL A 2 41.52 -39.82 -9.87
C VAL A 2 40.83 -38.76 -9.01
N VAL A 3 41.10 -37.52 -9.25
CA VAL A 3 40.42 -36.39 -8.60
C VAL A 3 39.18 -36.06 -9.40
N ILE A 4 38.01 -36.35 -8.83
CA ILE A 4 36.72 -36.00 -9.38
C ILE A 4 36.44 -34.54 -8.96
N LEU A 5 36.49 -33.61 -9.95
CA LEU A 5 36.04 -32.23 -9.81
C LEU A 5 34.51 -32.24 -9.89
N ILE A 6 33.83 -32.05 -8.77
CA ILE A 6 32.38 -31.77 -8.76
C ILE A 6 32.20 -30.29 -8.98
N CYS A 7 31.87 -29.87 -10.21
CA CYS A 7 31.34 -28.56 -10.50
C CYS A 7 29.90 -28.46 -9.99
N ALA A 8 29.72 -27.83 -8.84
CA ALA A 8 28.40 -27.41 -8.39
C ALA A 8 27.92 -26.26 -9.29
N ALA A 9 27.08 -26.57 -10.25
CA ALA A 9 26.34 -25.55 -10.99
C ALA A 9 25.34 -24.90 -10.05
N ILE A 10 25.70 -23.74 -9.53
CA ILE A 10 24.75 -22.85 -8.87
C ILE A 10 23.86 -22.27 -9.96
N ILE A 11 22.67 -22.83 -10.12
CA ILE A 11 21.62 -22.25 -10.95
C ILE A 11 21.14 -21.02 -10.18
N PHE A 12 21.70 -19.85 -10.50
CA PHE A 12 21.06 -18.58 -10.20
C PHE A 12 19.80 -18.52 -11.07
N SER A 13 18.66 -18.86 -10.48
CA SER A 13 17.38 -18.47 -11.03
C SER A 13 17.30 -16.95 -10.89
N ALA A 14 17.82 -16.23 -11.87
CA ALA A 14 17.52 -14.82 -12.04
C ALA A 14 16.01 -14.76 -12.32
N CYS A 15 15.23 -14.28 -11.36
CA CYS A 15 13.90 -13.76 -11.66
C CYS A 15 14.13 -12.58 -12.63
N THR A 16 14.05 -12.84 -13.90
CA THR A 16 13.86 -11.81 -14.91
C THR A 16 12.51 -11.16 -14.58
N LYS A 17 12.53 -9.87 -14.30
CA LYS A 17 11.34 -9.03 -14.27
C LYS A 17 10.87 -8.81 -15.70
N ASP A 18 10.42 -9.85 -16.36
CA ASP A 18 9.67 -9.69 -17.58
C ASP A 18 8.22 -9.42 -17.18
N GLY A 19 7.61 -8.41 -17.82
CA GLY A 19 6.22 -8.03 -17.59
C GLY A 19 5.24 -9.10 -18.06
N ASP A 20 5.45 -10.33 -17.61
CA ASP A 20 4.69 -11.48 -18.04
C ASP A 20 3.35 -11.52 -17.29
N THR A 21 2.30 -11.73 -18.05
CA THR A 21 0.99 -12.12 -17.58
C THR A 21 1.15 -13.35 -16.69
N ILE A 22 0.87 -13.23 -15.37
CA ILE A 22 0.88 -14.37 -14.43
C ILE A 22 -0.39 -15.24 -14.64
N TYR A 23 -0.92 -15.26 -15.85
CA TYR A 23 -2.06 -16.10 -16.20
C TYR A 23 -1.56 -17.37 -16.88
N THR A 24 -1.63 -18.50 -16.19
CA THR A 24 -1.54 -19.83 -16.76
C THR A 24 -2.97 -20.39 -16.86
N PRO A 25 -3.63 -20.31 -18.04
CA PRO A 25 -4.95 -20.94 -18.18
C PRO A 25 -4.81 -22.44 -18.00
N ASP A 26 -5.52 -23.03 -17.02
CA ASP A 26 -5.78 -24.45 -17.01
C ASP A 26 -6.51 -24.79 -18.33
N PRO A 27 -6.13 -25.86 -19.06
CA PRO A 27 -6.89 -26.33 -20.21
C PRO A 27 -8.39 -26.59 -19.92
N ALA A 28 -8.75 -26.87 -18.65
CA ALA A 28 -10.13 -26.94 -18.18
C ALA A 28 -10.83 -25.55 -18.13
N ASP A 29 -10.10 -24.44 -18.01
CA ASP A 29 -10.65 -23.09 -17.90
C ASP A 29 -11.22 -22.55 -19.23
N ARG A 30 -10.86 -23.12 -20.36
CA ARG A 30 -11.38 -22.69 -21.67
C ARG A 30 -12.89 -22.92 -21.83
N ALA A 31 -13.48 -23.77 -21.01
CA ALA A 31 -14.91 -24.03 -20.97
C ALA A 31 -15.59 -23.53 -19.68
N SER A 32 -14.85 -22.89 -18.77
CA SER A 32 -15.39 -22.44 -17.50
C SER A 32 -16.25 -21.19 -17.67
N THR A 33 -17.47 -21.24 -17.17
CA THR A 33 -18.39 -20.10 -17.03
C THR A 33 -18.18 -19.35 -15.71
N ALA A 34 -17.14 -19.72 -14.93
CA ALA A 34 -16.85 -19.08 -13.67
C ALA A 34 -16.53 -17.57 -13.89
N PRO A 35 -16.96 -16.70 -12.97
CA PRO A 35 -16.66 -15.29 -13.05
C PRO A 35 -15.15 -15.03 -13.11
N LEU A 36 -14.73 -14.00 -13.84
CA LEU A 36 -13.32 -13.63 -14.04
C LEU A 36 -13.03 -12.29 -13.40
N VAL A 37 -12.01 -12.25 -12.54
CA VAL A 37 -11.42 -11.02 -11.99
C VAL A 37 -10.10 -10.76 -12.71
N THR A 38 -9.98 -9.60 -13.36
CA THR A 38 -8.75 -9.14 -14.00
C THR A 38 -8.20 -7.95 -13.22
N VAL A 39 -6.91 -7.96 -12.87
CA VAL A 39 -6.25 -6.83 -12.21
C VAL A 39 -5.21 -6.23 -13.14
N VAL A 40 -5.21 -4.89 -13.26
CA VAL A 40 -4.14 -4.13 -13.93
C VAL A 40 -3.42 -3.31 -12.88
N TYR A 41 -2.17 -3.66 -12.62
CA TYR A 41 -1.29 -3.01 -11.64
C TYR A 41 -0.57 -1.80 -12.21
N ASP A 42 0.05 -1.03 -11.33
CA ASP A 42 1.04 -0.01 -11.72
C ASP A 42 2.32 -0.68 -12.30
N PRO A 43 3.10 -0.01 -13.13
CA PRO A 43 4.32 -0.60 -13.69
C PRO A 43 5.28 -1.13 -12.63
N ASN A 44 5.74 -2.37 -12.82
CA ASN A 44 6.68 -3.06 -11.93
C ASN A 44 6.25 -3.11 -10.46
N ALA A 45 4.95 -3.14 -10.20
CA ALA A 45 4.38 -2.98 -8.86
C ALA A 45 4.45 -4.25 -8.00
N LEU A 46 4.30 -5.44 -8.59
CA LEU A 46 4.34 -6.70 -7.84
C LEU A 46 5.75 -6.98 -7.28
N GLY A 47 5.78 -7.54 -6.07
CA GLY A 47 7.01 -7.77 -5.31
C GLY A 47 7.41 -6.58 -4.43
N ASP A 48 6.53 -5.59 -4.24
CA ASP A 48 6.75 -4.43 -3.38
C ASP A 48 6.68 -4.78 -1.88
N ARG A 49 6.22 -5.98 -1.55
CA ARG A 49 5.96 -6.46 -0.18
C ARG A 49 5.06 -5.52 0.61
N GLY A 50 4.15 -4.84 -0.07
CA GLY A 50 3.26 -3.85 0.48
C GLY A 50 1.95 -3.78 -0.28
N TYR A 51 1.57 -2.59 -0.73
CA TYR A 51 0.28 -2.26 -1.33
C TYR A 51 -0.14 -3.20 -2.47
N ASN A 52 0.71 -3.41 -3.47
CA ASN A 52 0.35 -4.22 -4.65
C ASN A 52 0.31 -5.72 -4.34
N ASP A 53 1.24 -6.20 -3.54
CA ASP A 53 1.24 -7.60 -3.09
C ASP A 53 0.03 -7.91 -2.20
N LEU A 54 -0.47 -6.96 -1.41
CA LEU A 54 -1.70 -7.11 -0.64
C LEU A 54 -2.95 -7.16 -1.54
N ILE A 55 -3.02 -6.35 -2.61
CA ILE A 55 -4.10 -6.45 -3.61
C ILE A 55 -4.09 -7.85 -4.23
N TYR A 56 -2.92 -8.32 -4.66
CA TYR A 56 -2.76 -9.67 -5.20
C TYR A 56 -3.29 -10.73 -4.22
N GLN A 57 -2.91 -10.67 -2.95
CA GLN A 57 -3.36 -11.60 -1.92
C GLN A 57 -4.87 -11.57 -1.72
N GLY A 58 -5.49 -10.38 -1.68
CA GLY A 58 -6.94 -10.22 -1.54
C GLY A 58 -7.71 -10.83 -2.71
N VAL A 59 -7.21 -10.63 -3.94
CA VAL A 59 -7.81 -11.22 -5.14
C VAL A 59 -7.69 -12.75 -5.14
N GLU A 60 -6.50 -13.29 -4.86
CA GLU A 60 -6.28 -14.74 -4.84
C GLU A 60 -7.08 -15.42 -3.72
N LYS A 61 -7.19 -14.78 -2.56
CA LYS A 61 -8.02 -15.27 -1.45
C LYS A 61 -9.49 -15.33 -1.83
N ALA A 62 -10.02 -14.25 -2.42
CA ALA A 62 -11.39 -14.22 -2.92
C ALA A 62 -11.62 -15.25 -4.03
N ALA A 63 -10.66 -15.40 -4.96
CA ALA A 63 -10.74 -16.38 -6.03
C ALA A 63 -10.84 -17.81 -5.49
N HIS A 64 -10.01 -18.15 -4.52
CA HIS A 64 -10.06 -19.45 -3.86
C HIS A 64 -11.38 -19.67 -3.12
N GLN A 65 -11.86 -18.64 -2.39
CA GLN A 65 -13.08 -18.74 -1.58
C GLN A 65 -14.34 -18.89 -2.43
N TYR A 66 -14.44 -18.17 -3.56
CA TYR A 66 -15.62 -18.07 -4.39
C TYR A 66 -15.51 -18.84 -5.72
N GLY A 67 -14.41 -19.55 -5.96
CA GLY A 67 -14.22 -20.33 -7.20
C GLY A 67 -14.10 -19.44 -8.44
N LEU A 68 -13.40 -18.30 -8.34
CA LEU A 68 -13.22 -17.35 -9.43
C LEU A 68 -11.99 -17.70 -10.27
N ARG A 69 -12.01 -17.27 -11.52
CA ARG A 69 -10.81 -17.20 -12.34
C ARG A 69 -10.14 -15.84 -12.12
N THR A 70 -8.82 -15.79 -12.15
CA THR A 70 -8.04 -14.57 -12.03
C THR A 70 -7.13 -14.34 -13.23
N MET A 71 -6.87 -13.07 -13.54
CA MET A 71 -5.85 -12.62 -14.49
C MET A 71 -5.11 -11.42 -13.88
N GLN A 72 -3.82 -11.58 -13.60
CA GLN A 72 -2.99 -10.57 -12.95
C GLN A 72 -2.06 -9.95 -13.99
N LEU A 73 -2.26 -8.67 -14.35
CA LEU A 73 -1.52 -7.96 -15.38
C LEU A 73 -0.55 -6.94 -14.73
N SER A 74 0.73 -7.28 -14.70
CA SER A 74 1.79 -6.41 -14.17
C SER A 74 2.63 -5.84 -15.32
N PRO A 75 2.31 -4.63 -15.83
CA PRO A 75 3.01 -4.03 -16.96
C PRO A 75 4.42 -3.58 -16.58
N ALA A 76 5.33 -3.52 -17.56
CA ALA A 76 6.67 -2.96 -17.39
C ALA A 76 6.70 -1.43 -17.54
N SER A 77 5.63 -0.82 -18.09
CA SER A 77 5.54 0.63 -18.30
C SER A 77 4.08 1.11 -18.24
N VAL A 78 3.87 2.41 -18.01
CA VAL A 78 2.54 3.04 -18.08
C VAL A 78 1.88 2.82 -19.44
N ASN A 79 2.62 2.93 -20.53
CA ASN A 79 2.09 2.73 -21.89
C ASN A 79 1.61 1.29 -22.11
N GLU A 80 2.31 0.32 -21.57
CA GLU A 80 1.89 -1.08 -21.62
C GLU A 80 0.62 -1.30 -20.78
N GLY A 81 0.57 -0.74 -19.56
CA GLY A 81 -0.62 -0.79 -18.74
C GLY A 81 -1.85 -0.14 -19.38
N LEU A 82 -1.68 1.01 -20.05
CA LEU A 82 -2.74 1.64 -20.85
C LEU A 82 -3.18 0.75 -22.04
N THR A 83 -2.25 -0.02 -22.61
CA THR A 83 -2.58 -0.99 -23.66
C THR A 83 -3.43 -2.13 -23.09
N TYR A 84 -3.06 -2.68 -21.92
CA TYR A 84 -3.85 -3.70 -21.25
C TYR A 84 -5.25 -3.18 -20.89
N LEU A 85 -5.35 -1.99 -20.33
CA LEU A 85 -6.64 -1.37 -20.01
C LEU A 85 -7.53 -1.21 -21.22
N ARG A 86 -6.97 -0.70 -22.33
CA ARG A 86 -7.72 -0.57 -23.59
C ARG A 86 -8.27 -1.93 -24.05
N MET A 87 -7.41 -2.94 -24.10
CA MET A 87 -7.79 -4.30 -24.51
C MET A 87 -8.88 -4.89 -23.59
N MET A 88 -8.75 -4.70 -22.27
CA MET A 88 -9.74 -5.20 -21.31
C MET A 88 -11.07 -4.48 -21.46
N LEU A 89 -11.08 -3.15 -21.55
CA LEU A 89 -12.32 -2.39 -21.73
C LEU A 89 -13.02 -2.74 -23.06
N GLU A 90 -12.27 -2.92 -24.15
CA GLU A 90 -12.82 -3.33 -25.44
C GLU A 90 -13.39 -4.77 -25.38
N THR A 91 -12.66 -5.71 -24.79
CA THR A 91 -13.10 -7.11 -24.67
C THR A 91 -14.34 -7.23 -23.78
N MET A 92 -14.35 -6.52 -22.64
CA MET A 92 -15.43 -6.59 -21.67
C MET A 92 -16.67 -5.81 -22.10
N ALA A 93 -16.55 -4.85 -23.00
CA ALA A 93 -17.67 -4.08 -23.54
C ALA A 93 -18.53 -4.89 -24.53
N ALA A 94 -18.07 -6.05 -25.02
CA ALA A 94 -18.79 -6.90 -25.96
C ALA A 94 -20.11 -7.42 -25.34
N PRO A 95 -21.28 -7.01 -25.86
CA PRO A 95 -22.58 -7.35 -25.25
C PRO A 95 -22.93 -8.83 -25.35
N GLU A 96 -22.30 -9.55 -26.28
CA GLU A 96 -22.43 -10.99 -26.45
C GLU A 96 -21.69 -11.83 -25.42
N ASP A 97 -20.72 -11.23 -24.69
CA ASP A 97 -20.02 -11.91 -23.61
C ASP A 97 -20.87 -11.93 -22.34
N THR A 98 -21.41 -13.09 -22.03
CA THR A 98 -22.25 -13.33 -20.84
C THR A 98 -21.44 -13.74 -19.62
N THR A 99 -20.11 -13.85 -19.73
CA THR A 99 -19.24 -14.14 -18.60
C THR A 99 -19.23 -12.94 -17.65
N ARG A 100 -19.50 -13.18 -16.38
CA ARG A 100 -19.39 -12.12 -15.36
C ARG A 100 -17.92 -11.74 -15.17
N ARG A 101 -17.57 -10.47 -15.38
CA ARG A 101 -16.21 -9.96 -15.35
C ARG A 101 -16.08 -8.75 -14.45
N LEU A 102 -15.03 -8.74 -13.63
CA LEU A 102 -14.61 -7.58 -12.85
C LEU A 102 -13.20 -7.17 -13.29
N LEU A 103 -13.05 -5.93 -13.73
CA LEU A 103 -11.77 -5.29 -13.95
C LEU A 103 -11.39 -4.48 -12.71
N ILE A 104 -10.31 -4.83 -12.05
CA ILE A 104 -9.72 -4.05 -10.95
C ILE A 104 -8.55 -3.26 -11.49
N VAL A 105 -8.52 -1.95 -11.22
CA VAL A 105 -7.42 -1.05 -11.62
C VAL A 105 -6.78 -0.46 -10.37
N ALA A 106 -5.50 -0.72 -10.19
CA ALA A 106 -4.76 -0.47 -8.96
C ALA A 106 -3.70 0.64 -9.11
N ALA A 107 -3.86 1.57 -10.04
CA ALA A 107 -2.83 2.56 -10.31
C ALA A 107 -3.38 3.94 -10.67
N ALA A 108 -2.93 4.97 -9.96
CA ALA A 108 -3.28 6.37 -10.22
C ALA A 108 -2.80 6.87 -11.60
N SER A 109 -1.76 6.25 -12.16
CA SER A 109 -1.23 6.57 -13.49
C SER A 109 -2.22 6.36 -14.64
N TYR A 110 -3.33 5.66 -14.37
CA TYR A 110 -4.40 5.37 -15.34
C TYR A 110 -5.67 6.20 -15.15
N ASP A 111 -5.71 7.12 -14.19
CA ASP A 111 -6.92 7.85 -13.79
C ASP A 111 -7.59 8.57 -14.98
N ASP A 112 -6.83 9.39 -15.71
CA ASP A 112 -7.33 10.14 -16.85
C ASP A 112 -7.94 9.22 -17.93
N TYR A 113 -7.27 8.12 -18.23
CA TYR A 113 -7.73 7.16 -19.23
C TYR A 113 -9.02 6.46 -18.77
N LEU A 114 -9.09 6.05 -17.53
CA LEU A 114 -10.29 5.40 -16.98
C LEU A 114 -11.50 6.33 -16.99
N ARG A 115 -11.34 7.57 -16.51
CA ARG A 115 -12.43 8.55 -16.46
C ARG A 115 -13.01 8.86 -17.83
N GLN A 116 -12.18 8.82 -18.88
CA GLN A 116 -12.61 9.05 -20.27
C GLN A 116 -13.24 7.82 -20.93
N ASN A 117 -12.95 6.61 -20.47
CA ASN A 117 -13.26 5.37 -21.21
C ASN A 117 -14.11 4.34 -20.45
N ASN A 118 -14.36 4.50 -19.15
CA ASN A 118 -15.09 3.52 -18.33
C ASN A 118 -16.54 3.30 -18.79
N SER A 119 -17.18 4.31 -19.39
CA SER A 119 -18.53 4.22 -19.94
C SER A 119 -18.67 3.18 -21.09
N ARG A 120 -17.57 2.73 -21.67
CA ARG A 120 -17.60 1.64 -22.66
C ARG A 120 -18.21 0.36 -22.09
N LEU A 121 -18.05 0.13 -20.76
CA LEU A 121 -18.62 -1.03 -20.09
C LEU A 121 -20.13 -0.96 -19.90
N ASP A 122 -20.75 0.22 -20.10
CA ASP A 122 -22.20 0.38 -19.95
C ASP A 122 -22.99 -0.50 -20.95
N ALA A 123 -22.37 -0.89 -22.07
CA ALA A 123 -22.97 -1.75 -23.08
C ALA A 123 -23.13 -3.22 -22.63
N ASN A 124 -22.32 -3.69 -21.65
CA ASN A 124 -22.37 -5.08 -21.19
C ASN A 124 -22.82 -5.14 -19.71
N PRO A 125 -24.00 -5.73 -19.40
CA PRO A 125 -24.46 -5.85 -18.01
C PRO A 125 -23.60 -6.79 -17.14
N HIS A 126 -22.82 -7.66 -17.76
CA HIS A 126 -21.95 -8.64 -17.08
C HIS A 126 -20.53 -8.13 -16.80
N ALA A 127 -20.19 -6.94 -17.30
CA ALA A 127 -18.89 -6.29 -17.05
C ALA A 127 -18.99 -5.24 -15.95
N ASP A 128 -18.07 -5.28 -14.99
CA ASP A 128 -17.95 -4.31 -13.90
C ASP A 128 -16.51 -3.82 -13.77
N LEU A 129 -16.33 -2.65 -13.16
CA LEU A 129 -15.06 -2.01 -12.91
C LEU A 129 -14.95 -1.61 -11.44
N LEU A 130 -13.81 -1.90 -10.82
CA LEU A 130 -13.41 -1.39 -9.50
C LEU A 130 -12.10 -0.62 -9.63
N TYR A 131 -12.14 0.68 -9.36
CA TYR A 131 -10.94 1.53 -9.36
C TYR A 131 -10.52 1.86 -7.92
N LEU A 132 -9.28 1.56 -7.59
CA LEU A 132 -8.74 1.63 -6.24
C LEU A 132 -8.07 2.98 -5.95
N GLU A 133 -8.07 3.37 -4.67
CA GLU A 133 -7.36 4.55 -4.12
C GLU A 133 -7.74 5.89 -4.78
N THR A 134 -9.00 6.02 -5.14
CA THR A 134 -9.55 7.32 -5.55
C THR A 134 -10.68 7.74 -4.63
N ASP A 135 -10.66 8.99 -4.19
CA ASP A 135 -11.71 9.63 -3.37
C ASP A 135 -12.84 10.26 -4.23
N THR A 136 -12.74 10.13 -5.54
CA THR A 136 -13.70 10.67 -6.50
C THR A 136 -14.38 9.54 -7.27
N PRO A 137 -15.71 9.39 -7.19
CA PRO A 137 -16.44 8.40 -7.97
C PRO A 137 -16.21 8.53 -9.47
N LEU A 138 -16.26 7.40 -10.18
CA LEU A 138 -16.28 7.39 -11.64
C LEU A 138 -17.67 7.81 -12.16
N ALA A 139 -17.72 8.54 -13.26
CA ALA A 139 -18.96 8.68 -14.02
C ALA A 139 -19.31 7.33 -14.69
N GLY A 140 -20.58 7.08 -15.03
CA GLY A 140 -20.98 5.84 -15.69
C GLY A 140 -20.84 4.60 -14.81
N LYS A 141 -20.59 3.45 -15.44
CA LYS A 141 -20.40 2.16 -14.76
C LYS A 141 -19.04 2.08 -14.09
N GLY A 142 -18.99 1.47 -12.94
CA GLY A 142 -17.78 1.27 -12.14
C GLY A 142 -17.93 1.78 -10.72
N SER A 143 -17.30 1.09 -9.83
CA SER A 143 -17.19 1.39 -8.41
C SER A 143 -15.79 1.88 -8.08
N THR A 144 -15.70 2.64 -7.01
CA THR A 144 -14.40 3.14 -6.50
C THR A 144 -14.31 2.89 -5.02
N PHE A 145 -13.10 2.74 -4.50
CA PHE A 145 -12.88 2.89 -3.08
C PHE A 145 -11.63 3.71 -2.76
N PHE A 146 -11.61 4.27 -1.57
CA PHE A 146 -10.48 4.99 -1.02
C PHE A 146 -10.16 4.51 0.39
N MET A 147 -8.88 4.22 0.65
CA MET A 147 -8.41 3.88 1.99
C MET A 147 -8.15 5.17 2.77
N LEU A 148 -8.91 5.38 3.84
CA LEU A 148 -8.69 6.48 4.76
C LEU A 148 -7.46 6.15 5.62
N TYR A 149 -6.38 6.85 5.38
CA TYR A 149 -5.09 6.57 6.02
C TYR A 149 -4.65 7.66 7.00
N TYR A 150 -5.43 8.74 7.06
CA TYR A 150 -5.12 9.88 7.90
C TYR A 150 -5.09 9.53 9.38
N GLY A 151 -6.10 8.83 9.89
CA GLY A 151 -6.20 8.45 11.28
C GLY A 151 -5.05 7.56 11.73
N ALA A 152 -4.75 6.50 10.99
CA ALA A 152 -3.67 5.58 11.32
C ALA A 152 -2.30 6.26 11.31
N MET A 153 -2.03 7.15 10.35
CA MET A 153 -0.79 7.92 10.30
C MET A 153 -0.69 8.96 11.43
N TYR A 154 -1.82 9.60 11.81
CA TYR A 154 -1.86 10.48 12.98
C TYR A 154 -1.54 9.69 14.27
N GLU A 155 -2.17 8.54 14.46
CA GLU A 155 -1.90 7.64 15.61
C GLU A 155 -0.42 7.26 15.67
N ALA A 156 0.17 6.86 14.55
CA ALA A 156 1.58 6.52 14.44
C ALA A 156 2.50 7.69 14.83
N GLY A 157 2.20 8.89 14.33
CA GLY A 157 2.92 10.10 14.73
C GLY A 157 2.81 10.37 16.24
N ALA A 158 1.60 10.23 16.80
CA ALA A 158 1.35 10.49 18.21
C ALA A 158 2.06 9.52 19.17
N ILE A 159 2.26 8.26 18.77
CA ILE A 159 3.00 7.27 19.58
C ILE A 159 4.51 7.29 19.33
N THR A 160 5.00 7.85 18.24
CA THR A 160 6.44 7.89 17.88
C THR A 160 7.34 8.38 19.01
N PRO A 161 6.97 9.37 19.83
CA PRO A 161 7.85 9.82 20.95
C PRO A 161 8.15 8.75 22.00
N VAL A 162 7.47 7.59 22.00
CA VAL A 162 7.90 6.42 22.79
C VAL A 162 9.26 5.92 22.33
N GLU A 163 9.48 5.89 21.02
CA GLU A 163 10.68 5.33 20.38
C GLU A 163 11.77 6.38 20.16
N ALA A 164 11.42 7.48 19.48
CA ALA A 164 12.39 8.47 19.03
C ALA A 164 11.83 9.89 19.11
N THR A 165 12.74 10.86 19.24
CA THR A 165 12.45 12.30 19.15
C THR A 165 12.96 12.91 17.85
N ASP A 166 13.90 12.23 17.16
CA ASP A 166 14.41 12.61 15.85
C ASP A 166 13.81 11.69 14.78
N VAL A 167 13.11 12.28 13.79
CA VAL A 167 12.36 11.57 12.76
C VAL A 167 12.72 12.09 11.37
N LEU A 168 13.07 11.16 10.47
CA LEU A 168 13.15 11.40 9.04
C LEU A 168 11.87 10.86 8.36
N LEU A 169 11.01 11.75 7.92
CA LEU A 169 9.79 11.44 7.23
C LEU A 169 10.01 11.56 5.71
N VAL A 170 9.91 10.45 4.99
CA VAL A 170 10.22 10.38 3.56
C VAL A 170 8.96 10.10 2.77
N GLY A 171 8.54 11.06 1.92
CA GLY A 171 7.44 10.89 0.98
C GLY A 171 7.92 10.55 -0.43
N ALA A 172 7.16 9.74 -1.17
CA ALA A 172 7.46 9.47 -2.57
C ALA A 172 7.47 10.76 -3.39
N ASN A 173 6.33 11.42 -3.48
CA ASN A 173 6.22 12.74 -4.12
C ASN A 173 5.00 13.52 -3.57
N PRO A 174 5.00 14.86 -3.67
CA PRO A 174 3.94 15.69 -3.11
C PRO A 174 2.69 15.81 -4.02
N LEU A 175 2.68 15.17 -5.19
CA LEU A 175 1.56 15.24 -6.13
C LEU A 175 0.56 14.10 -5.92
N VAL A 176 0.94 13.07 -5.17
CA VAL A 176 0.07 11.94 -4.83
C VAL A 176 -0.61 12.21 -3.50
N LYS A 177 -1.91 12.48 -3.55
CA LYS A 177 -2.70 12.91 -2.39
C LYS A 177 -2.64 11.94 -1.20
N PRO A 178 -2.78 10.62 -1.34
CA PRO A 178 -2.61 9.68 -0.21
C PRO A 178 -1.27 9.82 0.51
N VAL A 179 -0.19 10.10 -0.23
CA VAL A 179 1.16 10.30 0.35
C VAL A 179 1.22 11.62 1.12
N THR A 180 0.68 12.71 0.56
CA THR A 180 0.67 14.02 1.24
C THR A 180 -0.21 14.02 2.48
N ASP A 181 -1.39 13.39 2.41
CA ASP A 181 -2.29 13.24 3.55
C ASP A 181 -1.62 12.42 4.68
N ALA A 182 -0.92 11.34 4.35
CA ALA A 182 -0.17 10.52 5.31
C ALA A 182 0.97 11.30 5.98
N ILE A 183 1.77 12.06 5.19
CA ILE A 183 2.85 12.92 5.70
C ILE A 183 2.28 14.00 6.65
N GLN A 184 1.19 14.65 6.26
CA GLN A 184 0.53 15.67 7.07
C GLN A 184 0.00 15.10 8.39
N ALA A 185 -0.70 13.96 8.32
CA ALA A 185 -1.27 13.30 9.49
C ALA A 185 -0.19 12.87 10.50
N TYR A 186 0.85 12.22 10.02
CA TYR A 186 1.97 11.83 10.87
C TYR A 186 2.63 13.03 11.54
N THR A 187 2.88 14.09 10.78
CA THR A 187 3.47 15.34 11.30
C THR A 187 2.60 15.94 12.39
N GLU A 188 1.27 16.03 12.16
CA GLU A 188 0.34 16.54 13.16
C GLU A 188 0.36 15.68 14.43
N GLY A 189 0.25 14.36 14.31
CA GLY A 189 0.28 13.44 15.43
C GLY A 189 1.58 13.54 16.23
N PHE A 190 2.74 13.59 15.56
CA PHE A 190 4.04 13.73 16.20
C PHE A 190 4.20 15.02 17.00
N LEU A 191 3.82 16.15 16.41
CA LEU A 191 3.94 17.46 17.03
C LEU A 191 2.95 17.68 18.18
N THR A 192 1.76 17.08 18.10
CA THR A 192 0.69 17.19 19.11
C THR A 192 0.64 16.04 20.11
N SER A 193 1.62 15.11 20.03
CA SER A 193 1.66 13.92 20.87
C SER A 193 1.53 14.26 22.35
N PRO A 194 0.60 13.60 23.08
CA PRO A 194 0.42 13.78 24.52
C PRO A 194 1.44 13.02 25.37
N ILE A 195 2.36 12.28 24.73
CA ILE A 195 3.37 11.49 25.44
C ILE A 195 4.39 12.43 26.08
N ASN A 196 4.57 12.25 27.39
CA ASN A 196 5.55 13.01 28.16
C ASN A 196 6.98 12.57 27.80
N THR A 197 7.73 13.48 27.20
CA THR A 197 9.14 13.28 26.84
C THR A 197 10.08 14.13 27.69
N SER A 198 9.69 14.52 28.90
CA SER A 198 10.52 15.31 29.82
C SER A 198 11.89 14.63 30.02
N GLY A 199 12.96 15.40 29.87
CA GLY A 199 14.35 14.88 29.96
C GLY A 199 14.90 14.29 28.68
N ARG A 200 14.14 14.28 27.57
CA ARG A 200 14.64 13.92 26.24
C ARG A 200 15.00 15.16 25.41
N PRO A 201 15.78 15.00 24.34
CA PRO A 201 16.02 16.08 23.38
C PRO A 201 14.72 16.64 22.81
N GLU A 202 14.74 17.88 22.32
CA GLU A 202 13.61 18.47 21.62
C GLU A 202 13.26 17.65 20.38
N LYS A 203 11.94 17.50 20.14
CA LYS A 203 11.42 16.76 18.98
C LYS A 203 11.87 17.43 17.68
N LYS A 204 12.53 16.67 16.80
CA LYS A 204 12.98 17.11 15.48
C LYS A 204 12.37 16.23 14.41
N LEU A 205 11.62 16.83 13.48
CA LEU A 205 11.06 16.14 12.33
C LEU A 205 11.57 16.80 11.05
N VAL A 206 12.22 15.99 10.21
CA VAL A 206 12.68 16.40 8.89
C VAL A 206 11.85 15.67 7.85
N THR A 207 11.17 16.42 6.96
CA THR A 207 10.42 15.86 5.85
C THR A 207 11.19 16.04 4.55
N THR A 208 11.28 14.98 3.76
CA THR A 208 11.90 15.00 2.44
C THR A 208 11.03 14.27 1.40
N TRP A 209 11.19 14.65 0.13
CA TRP A 209 10.49 14.07 -0.99
C TRP A 209 11.47 13.44 -1.96
N LEU A 210 11.18 12.22 -2.43
CA LEU A 210 12.05 11.47 -3.34
C LEU A 210 11.94 11.97 -4.78
N SER A 211 10.78 12.45 -5.18
CA SER A 211 10.50 12.96 -6.52
C SER A 211 9.55 14.16 -6.49
N ARG A 212 9.42 14.80 -7.65
CA ARG A 212 8.40 15.84 -7.93
C ARG A 212 7.50 15.45 -9.12
N GLU A 213 7.58 14.19 -9.55
CA GLU A 213 6.78 13.63 -10.63
C GLU A 213 5.75 12.66 -10.06
N VAL A 214 4.55 12.61 -10.62
CA VAL A 214 3.41 11.80 -10.10
C VAL A 214 3.77 10.32 -9.97
N SER A 215 4.46 9.74 -10.95
CA SER A 215 4.92 8.36 -10.92
C SER A 215 6.26 8.16 -10.22
N GLY A 216 6.91 9.25 -9.78
CA GLY A 216 8.26 9.21 -9.22
C GLY A 216 8.29 8.94 -7.72
N GLY A 217 9.44 8.49 -7.22
CA GLY A 217 9.70 8.30 -5.80
C GLY A 217 9.24 6.95 -5.23
N PHE A 218 8.51 6.14 -5.97
CA PHE A 218 8.08 4.81 -5.55
C PHE A 218 9.09 3.70 -5.84
N SER A 219 10.13 4.01 -6.62
CA SER A 219 11.27 3.13 -6.88
C SER A 219 12.55 3.96 -7.01
N ILE A 220 13.47 3.85 -6.07
CA ILE A 220 14.73 4.59 -6.04
C ILE A 220 15.94 3.66 -6.03
N ALA A 221 17.10 4.19 -6.44
CA ALA A 221 18.38 3.49 -6.27
C ALA A 221 18.86 3.54 -4.82
N ASP A 222 19.60 2.52 -4.38
CA ASP A 222 20.19 2.45 -3.04
C ASP A 222 21.09 3.65 -2.71
N THR A 223 21.83 4.15 -3.69
CA THR A 223 22.69 5.34 -3.53
C THR A 223 21.89 6.58 -3.11
N THR A 224 20.65 6.72 -3.57
CA THR A 224 19.75 7.79 -3.13
C THR A 224 19.31 7.59 -1.69
N ALA A 225 18.94 6.37 -1.31
CA ALA A 225 18.55 6.04 0.06
C ALA A 225 19.72 6.24 1.03
N ILE A 226 20.93 5.75 0.71
CA ILE A 226 22.15 5.96 1.52
C ILE A 226 22.38 7.44 1.77
N ARG A 227 22.37 8.25 0.70
CA ARG A 227 22.62 9.70 0.81
C ARG A 227 21.62 10.38 1.74
N LEU A 228 20.34 9.99 1.70
CA LEU A 228 19.32 10.55 2.56
C LEU A 228 19.53 10.17 4.03
N LEU A 229 19.91 8.92 4.30
CA LEU A 229 20.15 8.43 5.66
C LEU A 229 21.42 9.04 6.29
N THR A 230 22.44 9.34 5.49
CA THR A 230 23.75 9.83 6.00
C THR A 230 23.89 11.35 6.06
N ASN A 231 23.05 12.11 5.36
CA ASN A 231 23.17 13.59 5.27
C ASN A 231 22.33 14.35 6.31
N GLN A 232 21.88 13.69 7.38
CA GLN A 232 21.09 14.34 8.42
C GLN A 232 21.92 14.65 9.65
N GLU A 233 21.68 15.82 10.25
CA GLU A 233 22.22 16.18 11.57
C GLU A 233 21.11 15.94 12.61
N TRP A 234 21.40 15.11 13.60
CA TRP A 234 20.45 14.70 14.62
C TRP A 234 20.81 15.19 16.02
N ASN A 235 19.80 15.36 16.87
CA ASN A 235 19.94 15.80 18.25
C ASN A 235 19.90 14.62 19.25
N ALA A 236 19.34 13.48 18.83
CA ALA A 236 19.18 12.28 19.66
C ALA A 236 20.06 11.14 19.15
N ASP A 237 20.31 10.17 20.02
CA ASP A 237 21.08 8.96 19.67
C ASP A 237 20.23 7.95 18.89
N ARG A 238 18.91 8.09 18.91
CA ARG A 238 17.96 7.20 18.21
C ARG A 238 17.18 7.97 17.18
N HIS A 239 17.26 7.51 15.96
CA HIS A 239 16.62 8.12 14.80
C HIS A 239 15.58 7.16 14.23
N LEU A 240 14.44 7.69 13.83
CA LEU A 240 13.36 6.90 13.25
C LEU A 240 13.13 7.35 11.81
N LEU A 241 13.09 6.38 10.89
CA LEU A 241 12.67 6.61 9.52
C LEU A 241 11.19 6.24 9.35
N VAL A 242 10.45 7.10 8.65
CA VAL A 242 9.05 6.85 8.26
C VAL A 242 8.95 6.93 6.73
N PRO A 243 9.02 5.79 6.03
CA PRO A 243 9.15 5.76 4.58
C PRO A 243 7.79 5.65 3.87
N VAL A 244 7.06 6.75 3.68
CA VAL A 244 5.79 6.81 2.94
C VAL A 244 6.09 6.88 1.43
N CYS A 245 6.67 5.83 0.88
CA CYS A 245 7.23 5.84 -0.48
C CYS A 245 7.13 4.49 -1.23
N GLY A 246 6.14 3.67 -0.88
CA GLY A 246 5.86 2.40 -1.59
C GLY A 246 7.10 1.51 -1.70
N GLY A 247 7.38 0.98 -2.89
CA GLY A 247 8.51 0.08 -3.14
C GLY A 247 9.89 0.61 -2.73
N SER A 248 10.07 1.95 -2.70
CA SER A 248 11.30 2.58 -2.19
C SER A 248 11.55 2.31 -0.70
N ALA A 249 10.52 2.02 0.09
CA ALA A 249 10.64 1.66 1.50
C ALA A 249 11.51 0.40 1.70
N THR A 250 11.46 -0.53 0.76
CA THR A 250 12.28 -1.76 0.78
C THR A 250 13.78 -1.46 0.71
N ASN A 251 14.20 -0.44 -0.06
CA ASN A 251 15.60 -0.03 -0.15
C ASN A 251 16.07 0.54 1.20
N PHE A 252 15.28 1.40 1.81
CA PHE A 252 15.60 1.97 3.13
C PHE A 252 15.69 0.88 4.20
N ARG A 253 14.68 0.01 4.27
CA ARG A 253 14.64 -1.10 5.23
C ARG A 253 15.90 -1.98 5.13
N ARG A 254 16.26 -2.40 3.90
CA ARG A 254 17.44 -3.24 3.67
C ARG A 254 18.74 -2.56 4.14
N LEU A 255 18.89 -1.25 3.91
CA LEU A 255 20.07 -0.49 4.34
C LEU A 255 20.11 -0.33 5.86
N ILE A 256 18.97 -0.10 6.50
CA ILE A 256 18.88 0.00 7.97
C ILE A 256 19.26 -1.34 8.61
N GLU A 257 18.72 -2.44 8.13
CA GLU A 257 19.04 -3.79 8.61
C GLU A 257 20.52 -4.17 8.39
N MET A 258 21.16 -3.61 7.35
CA MET A 258 22.59 -3.86 7.04
C MET A 258 23.54 -3.03 7.88
N PHE A 259 23.19 -1.78 8.19
CA PHE A 259 24.12 -0.81 8.78
C PHE A 259 23.77 -0.39 10.21
N ASP A 260 22.61 -0.82 10.74
CA ASP A 260 22.14 -0.52 12.12
C ASP A 260 22.17 0.99 12.46
N ILE A 261 21.71 1.82 11.51
CA ILE A 261 21.80 3.30 11.61
C ILE A 261 20.52 3.98 12.05
N TYR A 262 19.36 3.30 11.88
CA TYR A 262 18.04 3.81 12.19
C TYR A 262 17.13 2.68 12.68
N ASP A 263 16.08 3.07 13.41
CA ASP A 263 14.85 2.28 13.44
C ASP A 263 13.90 2.78 12.34
N PHE A 264 12.89 2.03 11.98
CA PHE A 264 11.91 2.45 10.98
C PHE A 264 10.48 2.07 11.36
N VAL A 265 9.52 2.79 10.80
CA VAL A 265 8.10 2.45 10.85
C VAL A 265 7.75 1.60 9.62
N GLY A 266 7.12 0.44 9.85
CA GLY A 266 6.52 -0.32 8.75
C GLY A 266 5.37 0.49 8.14
N ILE A 267 5.29 0.53 6.81
CA ILE A 267 4.23 1.24 6.08
C ILE A 267 3.51 0.25 5.19
N ASP A 268 2.18 0.37 5.12
CA ASP A 268 1.21 -0.44 4.40
C ASP A 268 1.03 -1.87 4.93
N CYS A 269 2.09 -2.53 5.40
CA CYS A 269 2.03 -3.88 5.97
C CYS A 269 2.89 -4.00 7.24
N GLU A 270 2.66 -5.08 8.00
CA GLU A 270 3.51 -5.40 9.15
C GLU A 270 4.92 -5.74 8.70
N ALA A 271 5.90 -5.02 9.24
CA ALA A 271 7.30 -5.25 8.96
C ALA A 271 7.95 -6.03 10.11
N VAL A 272 8.27 -7.31 9.89
CA VAL A 272 9.00 -8.13 10.88
C VAL A 272 10.48 -7.81 10.79
N SER A 273 11.00 -7.01 11.73
CA SER A 273 12.41 -6.62 11.82
C SER A 273 12.75 -6.17 13.25
N ALA A 274 13.99 -6.39 13.68
CA ALA A 274 14.48 -5.89 14.97
C ALA A 274 14.51 -4.35 15.03
N HIS A 275 14.51 -3.67 13.88
CA HIS A 275 14.51 -2.22 13.75
C HIS A 275 13.10 -1.64 13.54
N CYS A 276 12.04 -2.46 13.60
CA CYS A 276 10.66 -2.02 13.43
C CYS A 276 9.83 -2.36 14.68
N ASN A 277 9.55 -1.37 15.51
CA ASN A 277 8.77 -1.58 16.73
C ASN A 277 7.27 -1.37 16.55
N PHE A 278 6.85 -0.73 15.47
CA PHE A 278 5.45 -0.64 15.06
C PHE A 278 5.31 -0.42 13.56
N SER A 279 4.16 -0.77 13.04
CA SER A 279 3.80 -0.58 11.63
C SER A 279 2.47 0.12 11.51
N VAL A 280 2.32 0.95 10.48
CA VAL A 280 1.04 1.48 10.04
C VAL A 280 0.54 0.59 8.91
N VAL A 281 -0.56 -0.08 9.13
CA VAL A 281 -1.08 -1.09 8.21
C VAL A 281 -2.27 -0.56 7.42
N LYS A 282 -2.34 -0.94 6.14
CA LYS A 282 -3.51 -0.88 5.27
C LYS A 282 -3.94 -2.30 4.95
N ARG A 283 -5.12 -2.71 5.39
CA ARG A 283 -5.67 -4.03 5.08
C ARG A 283 -6.39 -4.00 3.73
N ILE A 284 -5.65 -3.63 2.68
CA ILE A 284 -6.20 -3.49 1.35
C ILE A 284 -6.60 -4.84 0.75
N ASP A 285 -5.94 -5.92 1.16
CA ASP A 285 -6.32 -7.29 0.89
C ASP A 285 -7.77 -7.57 1.34
N ARG A 286 -8.13 -7.17 2.56
CA ARG A 286 -9.49 -7.29 3.10
C ARG A 286 -10.49 -6.40 2.37
N ALA A 287 -10.10 -5.17 2.01
CA ALA A 287 -10.95 -4.26 1.26
C ALA A 287 -11.27 -4.79 -0.14
N VAL A 288 -10.27 -5.31 -0.84
CA VAL A 288 -10.42 -5.93 -2.16
C VAL A 288 -11.30 -7.20 -2.07
N GLU A 289 -11.04 -8.08 -1.10
CA GLU A 289 -11.86 -9.27 -0.84
C GLU A 289 -13.32 -8.88 -0.61
N HIS A 290 -13.58 -7.88 0.24
CA HIS A 290 -14.91 -7.37 0.53
C HIS A 290 -15.61 -6.79 -0.72
N CYS A 291 -14.91 -6.02 -1.55
CA CYS A 291 -15.45 -5.51 -2.81
C CYS A 291 -15.80 -6.63 -3.78
N ILE A 292 -14.99 -7.69 -3.88
CA ILE A 292 -15.28 -8.85 -4.72
C ILE A 292 -16.50 -9.60 -4.18
N GLU A 293 -16.64 -9.77 -2.87
CA GLU A 293 -17.84 -10.36 -2.26
C GLU A 293 -19.09 -9.54 -2.58
N GLN A 294 -19.05 -8.22 -2.42
CA GLN A 294 -20.15 -7.33 -2.81
C GLN A 294 -20.47 -7.45 -4.31
N TRP A 295 -19.45 -7.48 -5.17
CA TRP A 295 -19.64 -7.68 -6.59
C TRP A 295 -20.40 -8.98 -6.90
N LEU A 296 -20.09 -10.06 -6.21
CA LEU A 296 -20.77 -11.35 -6.39
C LEU A 296 -22.20 -11.36 -5.86
N SER A 297 -22.51 -10.50 -4.90
CA SER A 297 -23.85 -10.40 -4.30
C SER A 297 -24.89 -9.84 -5.29
N SER A 298 -26.15 -10.01 -4.96
CA SER A 298 -27.27 -9.47 -5.76
C SER A 298 -27.39 -7.94 -5.67
N SER A 299 -26.86 -7.32 -4.61
CA SER A 299 -26.88 -5.87 -4.41
C SER A 299 -25.78 -5.15 -5.21
N GLY A 300 -24.75 -5.88 -5.64
CA GLY A 300 -23.59 -5.30 -6.32
C GLY A 300 -22.72 -4.42 -5.41
N MET A 301 -21.67 -3.85 -5.98
CA MET A 301 -20.79 -2.91 -5.26
C MET A 301 -21.43 -1.52 -5.18
N PRO A 302 -21.27 -0.80 -4.05
CA PRO A 302 -21.58 0.63 -3.96
C PRO A 302 -20.79 1.43 -5.00
N LYS A 303 -21.33 2.58 -5.40
CA LYS A 303 -20.67 3.47 -6.37
C LYS A 303 -19.32 3.98 -5.88
N HIS A 304 -19.26 4.29 -4.61
CA HIS A 304 -18.06 4.69 -3.89
C HIS A 304 -18.14 4.22 -2.44
N GLN A 305 -17.01 3.82 -1.88
CA GLN A 305 -16.90 3.48 -0.46
C GLN A 305 -15.52 3.84 0.07
N THR A 306 -15.45 4.04 1.38
CA THR A 306 -14.21 4.33 2.10
C THR A 306 -13.96 3.28 3.16
N PHE A 307 -12.70 2.97 3.41
CA PHE A 307 -12.26 2.04 4.43
C PHE A 307 -11.21 2.71 5.30
N GLY A 308 -11.38 2.72 6.61
CA GLY A 308 -10.53 3.52 7.49
C GLY A 308 -10.21 2.87 8.82
N LEU A 309 -9.76 3.73 9.74
CA LEU A 309 -9.36 3.35 11.09
C LEU A 309 -10.55 2.88 11.93
N ALA A 310 -11.70 3.53 11.79
CA ALA A 310 -12.91 3.18 12.56
C ALA A 310 -13.43 1.78 12.25
N ASP A 311 -13.19 1.27 11.03
CA ASP A 311 -13.66 -0.03 10.55
C ASP A 311 -12.54 -1.09 10.56
N ASP A 312 -11.39 -0.79 11.20
CA ASP A 312 -10.22 -1.67 11.29
C ASP A 312 -9.64 -2.10 9.91
N TYR A 313 -9.78 -1.24 8.89
CA TYR A 313 -9.08 -1.43 7.62
C TYR A 313 -7.73 -0.73 7.57
N THR A 314 -7.50 0.24 8.43
CA THR A 314 -6.18 0.82 8.70
C THR A 314 -5.91 0.80 10.19
N GLY A 315 -4.64 0.92 10.61
CA GLY A 315 -4.33 0.92 12.03
C GLY A 315 -2.84 0.90 12.32
N VAL A 316 -2.52 0.92 13.63
CA VAL A 316 -1.14 0.82 14.12
C VAL A 316 -0.96 -0.49 14.87
N VAL A 317 -0.02 -1.32 14.42
CA VAL A 317 0.38 -2.57 15.04
C VAL A 317 1.73 -2.37 15.74
N ILE A 318 1.77 -2.59 17.05
CA ILE A 318 3.00 -2.45 17.85
C ILE A 318 3.71 -3.80 17.94
N HIS A 319 5.00 -3.81 17.61
CA HIS A 319 5.85 -5.01 17.58
C HIS A 319 7.06 -4.82 18.52
N PRO A 320 6.92 -5.01 19.83
CA PRO A 320 8.03 -4.86 20.76
C PRO A 320 9.01 -6.03 20.61
N TYR A 321 9.95 -5.93 19.68
CA TYR A 321 10.94 -7.00 19.39
C TYR A 321 12.06 -7.10 20.41
N SER A 322 12.32 -6.04 21.19
CA SER A 322 13.30 -6.05 22.26
C SER A 322 12.65 -5.79 23.61
N ASN A 323 13.27 -6.33 24.68
CA ASN A 323 12.79 -6.07 26.05
C ASN A 323 12.84 -4.57 26.40
N ASP A 324 13.80 -3.84 25.83
CA ASP A 324 13.93 -2.40 26.05
C ASP A 324 12.79 -1.62 25.37
N SER A 325 12.46 -1.93 24.12
CA SER A 325 11.30 -1.35 23.42
C SER A 325 9.99 -1.68 24.13
N LYS A 326 9.79 -2.94 24.52
CA LYS A 326 8.61 -3.37 25.27
C LYS A 326 8.45 -2.56 26.57
N SER A 327 9.52 -2.45 27.35
CA SER A 327 9.51 -1.66 28.61
C SER A 327 9.19 -0.19 28.36
N ARG A 328 9.69 0.42 27.28
CA ARG A 328 9.35 1.82 26.94
C ARG A 328 7.88 1.99 26.57
N PHE A 329 7.30 1.10 25.75
CA PHE A 329 5.89 1.15 25.42
C PHE A 329 5.03 0.97 26.66
N GLU A 330 5.32 0.00 27.51
CA GLU A 330 4.58 -0.24 28.75
C GLU A 330 4.64 0.97 29.72
N ASN A 331 5.78 1.65 29.80
CA ASN A 331 5.98 2.78 30.72
C ASN A 331 5.45 4.12 30.22
N LEU A 332 5.49 4.36 28.89
CA LEU A 332 5.15 5.66 28.30
C LEU A 332 3.80 5.68 27.60
N LEU A 333 3.22 4.52 27.30
CA LEU A 333 1.96 4.37 26.58
C LEU A 333 1.03 3.44 27.35
N SER A 334 0.34 3.99 28.36
CA SER A 334 -0.72 3.21 29.05
C SER A 334 -1.89 2.90 28.11
N ASP A 335 -2.68 1.88 28.44
CA ASP A 335 -3.85 1.49 27.64
C ASP A 335 -4.84 2.65 27.49
N GLU A 336 -5.07 3.43 28.58
CA GLU A 336 -5.95 4.60 28.52
C GLU A 336 -5.40 5.70 27.60
N LEU A 337 -4.08 5.92 27.62
CA LEU A 337 -3.45 6.91 26.74
C LEU A 337 -3.52 6.45 25.29
N ARG A 338 -3.28 5.16 25.05
CA ARG A 338 -3.41 4.55 23.73
C ARG A 338 -4.82 4.69 23.18
N GLN A 339 -5.83 4.35 23.98
CA GLN A 339 -7.23 4.51 23.58
C GLN A 339 -7.59 5.97 23.28
N ARG A 340 -7.11 6.92 24.07
CA ARG A 340 -7.33 8.36 23.82
C ARG A 340 -6.69 8.81 22.50
N ILE A 341 -5.46 8.38 22.22
CA ILE A 341 -4.79 8.68 20.95
C ILE A 341 -5.59 8.09 19.79
N HIS A 342 -6.03 6.84 19.92
CA HIS A 342 -6.81 6.14 18.90
C HIS A 342 -8.14 6.83 18.61
N GLN A 343 -8.90 7.23 19.64
CA GLN A 343 -10.15 7.95 19.48
C GLN A 343 -9.96 9.33 18.83
N GLU A 344 -8.89 10.03 19.20
CA GLU A 344 -8.54 11.30 18.54
C GLU A 344 -8.14 11.08 17.07
N ALA A 345 -7.44 10.00 16.76
CA ALA A 345 -7.07 9.62 15.40
C ALA A 345 -8.31 9.37 14.51
N ILE A 346 -9.30 8.62 15.03
CA ILE A 346 -10.60 8.42 14.35
C ILE A 346 -11.28 9.77 14.09
N ARG A 347 -11.37 10.62 15.13
CA ARG A 347 -11.97 11.95 14.99
C ARG A 347 -11.28 12.82 13.95
N LYS A 348 -9.94 12.78 13.87
CA LYS A 348 -9.16 13.51 12.87
C LYS A 348 -9.42 13.01 11.46
N GLU A 349 -9.53 11.69 11.27
CA GLU A 349 -9.87 11.08 10.00
C GLU A 349 -11.26 11.49 9.52
N GLU A 350 -12.26 11.45 10.40
CA GLU A 350 -13.62 11.90 10.10
C GLU A 350 -13.68 13.38 9.70
N LEU A 351 -12.96 14.26 10.41
CA LEU A 351 -12.90 15.69 10.06
C LEU A 351 -12.29 15.88 8.68
N LYS A 352 -11.17 15.18 8.39
CA LYS A 352 -10.51 15.25 7.08
C LYS A 352 -11.40 14.77 5.93
N THR A 353 -12.31 13.83 6.21
CA THR A 353 -13.28 13.35 5.22
C THR A 353 -14.41 14.37 4.99
N LYS A 354 -14.93 14.99 6.05
CA LYS A 354 -15.99 16.01 5.95
C LYS A 354 -15.56 17.30 5.27
N ASP A 355 -14.30 17.70 5.39
CA ASP A 355 -13.75 18.88 4.70
C ASP A 355 -13.72 18.71 3.17
N LYS A 356 -14.04 17.52 2.65
CA LYS A 356 -14.08 17.18 1.22
C LYS A 356 -15.50 17.19 0.63
N GLU A 357 -16.54 17.11 1.47
CA GLU A 357 -17.95 17.21 1.09
C GLU A 357 -18.42 18.67 0.96
#